data_74cc9ced3c6951acd3c038f4c839da48
#
_entry.id   74cc9ced3c6951acd3c038f4c839da48
#
_cell.length_a   1.000
_cell.length_b   1.000
_cell.length_c   1.000
_cell.angle_alpha   90.00
_cell.angle_beta   90.00
_cell.angle_gamma   90.00
#
_symmetry.space_group_name_H-M   'P 1'
#
loop_
_entity.id
_entity.type
_entity.pdbx_description
1 polymer ?
#
loop_
_entity_poly.entity_id
_entity_poly.type
_entity_poly.pdbx_seq_one_letter_code
_entity_poly.pdbx_strand_id
1 'polypeptide(L)'
;NKGFAADWLVVDIIPHGDASHNIPKEAIQHCNPERPTTIAPAGIHDGAYLRRWEFVRLPHESVEDIENEAKVWELLKPWVTPDQATLIRFKLYSFKSLISQKWRQDHILIAGDAAHVMPPFMGQGMCAGFRDAWNLTWKISGVLNGDYESNIIDTYFEERSPHVNDVIELSMFLGKVICVSDQQEAQQRDQAFFDGLVPPMPDFPELTQGILAQHPLFNPQQLAGKLSPHAYLQCGEQTRRLDDLIAGHFSLLTIQAIAEDVRIPEGLVVVDLLDKQSSDRTQFIVNFMQQHHIQAMLIRPDFYIFGAVEQRQQIGGLIEYFEETMQQYRTSADYALA
;
A
#
# COMPACT_ATOMS: atom_id res chain seq x y z
N ASN A 1 6.26 17.61 9.79
CA ASN A 1 5.13 17.36 10.68
C ASN A 1 3.84 17.78 9.96
N LYS A 2 2.88 16.89 9.86
CA LYS A 2 1.59 17.09 9.19
C LYS A 2 0.46 17.52 10.15
N GLY A 3 0.81 17.79 11.41
CA GLY A 3 -0.13 18.38 12.38
C GLY A 3 -1.05 17.39 13.10
N PHE A 4 -0.89 16.07 12.91
CA PHE A 4 -1.61 15.08 13.66
C PHE A 4 -0.71 14.48 14.75
N ALA A 5 -1.22 14.40 15.97
CA ALA A 5 -0.66 13.62 17.07
C ALA A 5 -1.82 13.15 17.97
N ALA A 6 -1.81 11.89 18.35
CA ALA A 6 -2.79 11.32 19.28
C ALA A 6 -2.16 10.18 20.07
N ASP A 7 -2.54 10.11 21.34
CA ASP A 7 -2.11 9.05 22.25
C ASP A 7 -3.21 8.00 22.38
N TRP A 8 -2.84 6.74 22.17
CA TRP A 8 -3.76 5.61 22.23
C TRP A 8 -3.20 4.52 23.14
N LEU A 9 -4.02 4.03 24.05
CA LEU A 9 -3.71 2.84 24.84
C LEU A 9 -4.02 1.60 24.00
N VAL A 10 -2.98 0.87 23.63
CA VAL A 10 -3.08 -0.42 22.92
C VAL A 10 -3.11 -1.54 23.96
N VAL A 11 -4.14 -2.38 23.90
CA VAL A 11 -4.37 -3.49 24.83
C VAL A 11 -4.53 -4.78 24.05
N ASP A 12 -3.74 -5.79 24.34
CA ASP A 12 -3.81 -7.13 23.76
C ASP A 12 -4.26 -8.14 24.83
N ILE A 13 -5.30 -8.93 24.53
CA ILE A 13 -5.81 -9.99 25.41
C ILE A 13 -5.99 -11.31 24.64
N ILE A 14 -6.04 -12.42 25.40
CA ILE A 14 -6.52 -13.71 24.93
C ILE A 14 -7.86 -14.01 25.63
N PRO A 15 -8.99 -14.01 24.91
CA PRO A 15 -10.28 -14.38 25.48
C PRO A 15 -10.36 -15.89 25.74
N HIS A 16 -11.03 -16.28 26.84
CA HIS A 16 -11.21 -17.68 27.23
C HIS A 16 -12.59 -18.21 26.81
N GLY A 17 -12.64 -19.45 26.38
CA GLY A 17 -13.90 -20.17 26.12
C GLY A 17 -14.88 -19.38 25.25
N ASP A 18 -16.11 -19.29 25.72
CA ASP A 18 -17.20 -18.62 25.00
C ASP A 18 -17.13 -17.08 24.99
N ALA A 19 -16.23 -16.48 25.79
CA ALA A 19 -16.05 -15.02 25.80
C ALA A 19 -15.69 -14.46 24.42
N SER A 20 -15.00 -15.25 23.60
CA SER A 20 -14.69 -14.89 22.20
C SER A 20 -15.92 -14.62 21.32
N HIS A 21 -17.10 -15.16 21.68
CA HIS A 21 -18.33 -14.95 20.92
C HIS A 21 -18.91 -13.53 21.07
N ASN A 22 -18.62 -12.87 22.17
CA ASN A 22 -19.10 -11.50 22.47
C ASN A 22 -18.18 -10.41 21.89
N ILE A 23 -17.03 -10.82 21.34
CA ILE A 23 -16.03 -9.91 20.79
C ILE A 23 -16.18 -9.89 19.26
N PRO A 24 -16.25 -8.71 18.62
CA PRO A 24 -16.31 -8.59 17.17
C PRO A 24 -15.18 -9.39 16.52
N LYS A 25 -15.47 -10.25 15.55
CA LYS A 25 -14.47 -11.06 14.85
C LYS A 25 -13.61 -10.22 13.90
N GLU A 26 -14.22 -9.22 13.30
CA GLU A 26 -13.59 -8.30 12.35
C GLU A 26 -13.02 -7.07 13.05
N ALA A 27 -12.24 -6.29 12.34
CA ALA A 27 -11.81 -4.99 12.81
C ALA A 27 -12.98 -4.01 12.76
N ILE A 28 -13.25 -3.33 13.86
CA ILE A 28 -14.28 -2.30 13.94
C ILE A 28 -13.75 -1.00 14.55
N GLN A 29 -14.32 0.12 14.12
CA GLN A 29 -14.14 1.43 14.71
C GLN A 29 -15.38 1.79 15.54
N HIS A 30 -15.21 1.85 16.85
CA HIS A 30 -16.26 2.27 17.78
C HIS A 30 -16.15 3.77 17.97
N CYS A 31 -16.88 4.51 17.13
CA CYS A 31 -16.81 5.98 17.04
C CYS A 31 -17.59 6.68 18.17
N ASN A 32 -17.47 6.18 19.40
CA ASN A 32 -18.08 6.80 20.58
C ASN A 32 -17.37 8.12 20.92
N PRO A 33 -18.06 9.28 20.94
CA PRO A 33 -17.43 10.56 21.25
C PRO A 33 -16.83 10.64 22.66
N GLU A 34 -17.33 9.85 23.63
CA GLU A 34 -16.75 9.78 24.97
C GLU A 34 -15.39 9.07 24.99
N ARG A 35 -15.22 8.04 24.15
CA ARG A 35 -13.97 7.28 24.04
C ARG A 35 -13.90 6.57 22.68
N PRO A 36 -13.37 7.20 21.63
CA PRO A 36 -13.12 6.52 20.38
C PRO A 36 -12.25 5.28 20.61
N THR A 37 -12.67 4.14 20.03
CA THR A 37 -12.02 2.85 20.29
C THR A 37 -11.95 2.03 19.01
N THR A 38 -10.78 1.44 18.73
CA THR A 38 -10.60 0.42 17.69
C THR A 38 -10.59 -0.96 18.34
N ILE A 39 -11.28 -1.94 17.75
CA ILE A 39 -11.21 -3.34 18.15
C ILE A 39 -10.78 -4.15 16.92
N ALA A 40 -9.75 -4.97 17.05
CA ALA A 40 -9.20 -5.71 15.91
C ALA A 40 -8.64 -7.08 16.30
N PRO A 41 -8.57 -8.05 15.36
CA PRO A 41 -7.70 -9.22 15.52
C PRO A 41 -6.23 -8.76 15.56
N ALA A 42 -5.41 -9.39 16.42
CA ALA A 42 -4.02 -8.99 16.64
C ALA A 42 -2.99 -10.13 16.40
N GLY A 43 -3.41 -11.19 15.71
CA GLY A 43 -2.55 -12.33 15.39
C GLY A 43 -2.65 -13.46 16.41
N ILE A 44 -1.57 -14.25 16.53
CA ILE A 44 -1.49 -15.45 17.38
C ILE A 44 -0.32 -15.28 18.35
N HIS A 45 -0.56 -15.61 19.62
CA HIS A 45 0.45 -15.68 20.68
C HIS A 45 0.33 -17.03 21.37
N ASP A 46 1.40 -17.81 21.40
CA ASP A 46 1.46 -19.16 21.96
C ASP A 46 0.30 -20.08 21.52
N GLY A 47 -0.08 -19.99 20.23
CA GLY A 47 -1.14 -20.78 19.63
C GLY A 47 -2.56 -20.27 19.89
N ALA A 48 -2.74 -19.19 20.65
CA ALA A 48 -4.02 -18.56 20.93
C ALA A 48 -4.21 -17.26 20.13
N TYR A 49 -5.45 -16.98 19.70
CA TYR A 49 -5.78 -15.77 18.97
C TYR A 49 -5.85 -14.58 19.92
N LEU A 50 -5.05 -13.55 19.61
CA LEU A 50 -5.09 -12.26 20.28
C LEU A 50 -6.24 -11.40 19.77
N ARG A 51 -6.82 -10.64 20.68
CA ARG A 51 -7.75 -9.55 20.38
C ARG A 51 -7.16 -8.26 20.92
N ARG A 52 -7.28 -7.20 20.12
CA ARG A 52 -6.72 -5.88 20.41
C ARG A 52 -7.81 -4.85 20.59
N TRP A 53 -7.67 -4.02 21.61
CA TRP A 53 -8.35 -2.76 21.77
C TRP A 53 -7.33 -1.63 21.70
N GLU A 54 -7.73 -0.54 21.07
CA GLU A 54 -6.98 0.70 21.06
C GLU A 54 -7.93 1.81 21.52
N PHE A 55 -7.64 2.39 22.69
CA PHE A 55 -8.46 3.42 23.32
C PHE A 55 -7.78 4.77 23.24
N VAL A 56 -8.46 5.81 22.77
CA VAL A 56 -7.96 7.18 22.81
C VAL A 56 -7.68 7.59 24.26
N ARG A 57 -6.51 8.16 24.54
CA ARG A 57 -6.26 8.88 25.79
C ARG A 57 -6.96 10.24 25.74
N LEU A 58 -7.80 10.51 26.71
CA LEU A 58 -8.51 11.79 26.79
C LEU A 58 -7.60 12.91 27.32
N PRO A 59 -7.86 14.18 26.97
CA PRO A 59 -6.96 15.29 27.33
C PRO A 59 -6.75 15.49 28.86
N HIS A 60 -7.69 15.04 29.68
CA HIS A 60 -7.63 15.17 31.15
C HIS A 60 -6.93 13.97 31.83
N GLU A 61 -6.60 12.91 31.10
CA GLU A 61 -5.93 11.72 31.65
C GLU A 61 -4.42 11.88 31.56
N SER A 62 -3.71 11.59 32.65
CA SER A 62 -2.26 11.44 32.62
C SER A 62 -1.85 10.10 31.96
N VAL A 63 -0.57 9.94 31.67
CA VAL A 63 -0.03 8.66 31.17
C VAL A 63 -0.19 7.58 32.22
N GLU A 64 0.07 7.91 33.48
CA GLU A 64 -0.01 7.01 34.63
C GLU A 64 -1.45 6.57 34.90
N ASP A 65 -2.44 7.44 34.66
CA ASP A 65 -3.85 7.12 34.85
C ASP A 65 -4.32 6.08 33.84
N ILE A 66 -3.94 6.22 32.56
CA ILE A 66 -4.44 5.35 31.49
C ILE A 66 -3.59 4.09 31.32
N GLU A 67 -2.28 4.17 31.54
CA GLU A 67 -1.34 3.03 31.46
C GLU A 67 -1.32 2.25 32.78
N ASN A 68 -2.50 1.86 33.25
CA ASN A 68 -2.74 1.18 34.52
C ASN A 68 -3.67 -0.01 34.33
N GLU A 69 -3.35 -1.16 34.89
CA GLU A 69 -4.10 -2.40 34.69
C GLU A 69 -5.56 -2.30 35.16
N ALA A 70 -5.81 -1.63 36.28
CA ALA A 70 -7.19 -1.44 36.77
C ALA A 70 -8.01 -0.60 35.77
N LYS A 71 -7.41 0.44 35.17
CA LYS A 71 -8.04 1.24 34.13
C LYS A 71 -8.25 0.46 32.86
N VAL A 72 -7.32 -0.42 32.47
CA VAL A 72 -7.46 -1.32 31.33
C VAL A 72 -8.71 -2.20 31.48
N TRP A 73 -8.89 -2.83 32.62
CA TRP A 73 -10.07 -3.67 32.90
C TRP A 73 -11.37 -2.87 33.00
N GLU A 74 -11.31 -1.63 33.51
CA GLU A 74 -12.47 -0.71 33.45
C GLU A 74 -12.88 -0.43 32.01
N LEU A 75 -11.92 -0.15 31.12
CA LEU A 75 -12.18 0.14 29.72
C LEU A 75 -12.65 -1.09 28.93
N LEU A 76 -12.16 -2.29 29.26
CA LEU A 76 -12.57 -3.55 28.61
C LEU A 76 -13.94 -4.07 29.08
N LYS A 77 -14.44 -3.60 30.24
CA LYS A 77 -15.65 -4.10 30.88
C LYS A 77 -16.89 -4.24 29.96
N PRO A 78 -17.14 -3.37 28.97
CA PRO A 78 -18.28 -3.54 28.05
C PRO A 78 -18.20 -4.81 27.19
N TRP A 79 -17.02 -5.40 27.02
CA TRP A 79 -16.78 -6.56 26.14
C TRP A 79 -16.35 -7.80 26.88
N VAL A 80 -15.48 -7.64 27.89
CA VAL A 80 -14.84 -8.77 28.58
C VAL A 80 -14.40 -8.36 29.99
N THR A 81 -14.42 -9.33 30.92
CA THR A 81 -14.01 -9.17 32.32
C THR A 81 -12.71 -9.96 32.61
N PRO A 82 -12.02 -9.69 33.74
CA PRO A 82 -10.74 -10.36 34.07
C PRO A 82 -10.82 -11.88 34.17
N ASP A 83 -11.96 -12.46 34.51
CA ASP A 83 -12.18 -13.90 34.56
C ASP A 83 -12.39 -14.51 33.16
N GLN A 84 -12.71 -13.70 32.16
CA GLN A 84 -13.01 -14.12 30.79
C GLN A 84 -11.83 -13.98 29.82
N ALA A 85 -10.73 -13.33 30.23
CA ALA A 85 -9.57 -13.16 29.36
C ALA A 85 -8.27 -13.03 30.14
N THR A 86 -7.17 -13.37 29.47
CA THR A 86 -5.81 -13.09 29.96
C THR A 86 -5.30 -11.80 29.31
N LEU A 87 -4.89 -10.82 30.14
CA LEU A 87 -4.22 -9.61 29.67
C LEU A 87 -2.77 -9.95 29.31
N ILE A 88 -2.40 -9.72 28.06
CA ILE A 88 -1.06 -10.03 27.53
C ILE A 88 -0.18 -8.80 27.57
N ARG A 89 -0.72 -7.66 27.14
CA ARG A 89 0.03 -6.43 27.04
C ARG A 89 -0.91 -5.23 27.07
N PHE A 90 -0.43 -4.15 27.68
CA PHE A 90 -1.00 -2.82 27.48
C PHE A 90 0.12 -1.79 27.43
N LYS A 91 0.00 -0.82 26.53
CA LYS A 91 0.99 0.24 26.35
C LYS A 91 0.39 1.45 25.68
N LEU A 92 0.75 2.64 26.16
CA LEU A 92 0.40 3.88 25.50
C LEU A 92 1.34 4.14 24.32
N TYR A 93 0.78 4.43 23.16
CA TYR A 93 1.50 4.81 21.95
C TYR A 93 1.10 6.21 21.50
N SER A 94 2.08 7.02 21.15
CA SER A 94 1.87 8.33 20.53
C SER A 94 1.99 8.19 19.01
N PHE A 95 0.88 8.29 18.31
CA PHE A 95 0.86 8.32 16.85
C PHE A 95 1.12 9.74 16.34
N LYS A 96 1.94 9.85 15.33
CA LYS A 96 2.31 11.13 14.69
C LYS A 96 2.23 11.00 13.19
N SER A 97 2.06 12.13 12.50
CA SER A 97 2.16 12.22 11.04
C SER A 97 3.40 13.00 10.67
N LEU A 98 4.45 12.31 10.26
CA LEU A 98 5.74 12.89 9.92
C LEU A 98 6.22 12.35 8.58
N ILE A 99 6.86 13.22 7.78
CA ILE A 99 7.63 12.84 6.59
C ILE A 99 8.99 13.52 6.69
N SER A 100 10.06 12.76 6.45
CA SER A 100 11.40 13.30 6.33
C SER A 100 11.50 14.14 5.04
N GLN A 101 12.23 15.25 5.12
CA GLN A 101 12.44 16.14 3.97
C GLN A 101 13.46 15.57 2.97
N LYS A 102 14.29 14.64 3.39
CA LYS A 102 15.35 14.06 2.58
C LYS A 102 15.47 12.58 2.88
N TRP A 103 15.35 11.75 1.85
CA TRP A 103 15.37 10.29 2.00
C TRP A 103 16.67 9.65 1.50
N ARG A 104 17.51 10.42 0.83
CA ARG A 104 18.84 10.02 0.37
C ARG A 104 19.87 11.07 0.72
N GLN A 105 21.04 10.63 1.20
CA GLN A 105 22.23 11.43 1.29
C GLN A 105 23.44 10.57 0.91
N ASP A 106 24.03 10.86 -0.22
CA ASP A 106 25.11 10.08 -0.83
C ASP A 106 24.70 8.60 -0.98
N HIS A 107 25.30 7.71 -0.19
CA HIS A 107 25.02 6.27 -0.17
C HIS A 107 24.09 5.85 0.97
N ILE A 108 23.59 6.79 1.77
CA ILE A 108 22.67 6.51 2.88
C ILE A 108 21.25 6.78 2.40
N LEU A 109 20.37 5.80 2.62
CA LEU A 109 18.95 5.85 2.28
C LEU A 109 18.12 5.52 3.52
N ILE A 110 16.96 6.16 3.64
CA ILE A 110 15.96 5.83 4.66
C ILE A 110 14.66 5.39 3.98
N ALA A 111 13.95 4.45 4.61
CA ALA A 111 12.70 3.89 4.11
C ALA A 111 11.77 3.52 5.29
N GLY A 112 10.48 3.32 5.01
CA GLY A 112 9.50 2.96 6.02
C GLY A 112 9.43 3.98 7.15
N ASP A 113 9.31 3.53 8.39
CA ASP A 113 9.16 4.39 9.57
C ASP A 113 10.32 5.37 9.79
N ALA A 114 11.50 5.08 9.23
CA ALA A 114 12.63 6.01 9.24
C ALA A 114 12.42 7.21 8.31
N ALA A 115 11.64 7.05 7.24
CA ALA A 115 11.33 8.09 6.27
C ALA A 115 9.99 8.78 6.55
N HIS A 116 9.00 8.02 7.03
CA HIS A 116 7.64 8.53 7.28
C HIS A 116 6.91 7.72 8.35
N VAL A 117 6.12 8.38 9.15
CA VAL A 117 5.19 7.75 10.09
C VAL A 117 3.79 8.31 9.89
N MET A 118 2.78 7.48 10.08
CA MET A 118 1.38 7.83 9.84
C MET A 118 0.47 7.28 10.94
N PRO A 119 -0.73 7.87 11.12
CA PRO A 119 -1.74 7.33 12.02
C PRO A 119 -2.20 5.93 11.58
N PRO A 120 -2.65 5.06 12.50
CA PRO A 120 -2.95 3.67 12.20
C PRO A 120 -4.31 3.42 11.52
N PHE A 121 -5.11 4.45 11.31
CA PHE A 121 -6.53 4.33 10.91
C PHE A 121 -6.79 3.57 9.60
N MET A 122 -5.81 3.48 8.72
CA MET A 122 -5.87 2.67 7.50
C MET A 122 -5.04 1.38 7.57
N GLY A 123 -4.25 1.18 8.63
CA GLY A 123 -3.30 0.07 8.72
C GLY A 123 -2.20 0.07 7.64
N GLN A 124 -1.87 1.23 7.05
CA GLN A 124 -1.01 1.31 5.87
C GLN A 124 0.48 1.56 6.16
N GLY A 125 0.89 1.78 7.42
CA GLY A 125 2.29 2.08 7.74
C GLY A 125 3.27 1.00 7.25
N MET A 126 3.04 -0.24 7.64
CA MET A 126 3.85 -1.39 7.19
C MET A 126 3.79 -1.57 5.66
N CYS A 127 2.60 -1.46 5.06
CA CYS A 127 2.43 -1.58 3.62
C CYS A 127 3.15 -0.47 2.85
N ALA A 128 3.20 0.75 3.38
CA ALA A 128 3.97 1.84 2.79
C ALA A 128 5.48 1.52 2.81
N GLY A 129 5.99 0.96 3.91
CA GLY A 129 7.38 0.49 4.00
C GLY A 129 7.69 -0.65 3.02
N PHE A 130 6.77 -1.59 2.78
CA PHE A 130 6.95 -2.61 1.74
C PHE A 130 7.00 -1.99 0.34
N ARG A 131 6.13 -1.01 0.05
CA ARG A 131 6.19 -0.29 -1.23
C ARG A 131 7.50 0.49 -1.41
N ASP A 132 8.04 1.05 -0.33
CA ASP A 132 9.38 1.69 -0.36
C ASP A 132 10.46 0.68 -0.70
N ALA A 133 10.46 -0.47 -0.01
CA ALA A 133 11.45 -1.53 -0.24
C ALA A 133 11.40 -2.05 -1.69
N TRP A 134 10.20 -2.33 -2.22
CA TRP A 134 10.05 -2.77 -3.61
C TRP A 134 10.51 -1.70 -4.60
N ASN A 135 10.10 -0.44 -4.41
CA ASN A 135 10.49 0.68 -5.27
C ASN A 135 12.01 0.89 -5.29
N LEU A 136 12.65 0.78 -4.13
CA LEU A 136 14.07 1.06 -3.97
C LEU A 136 14.95 -0.11 -4.41
N THR A 137 14.55 -1.35 -4.13
CA THR A 137 15.39 -2.53 -4.32
C THR A 137 15.78 -2.74 -5.77
N TRP A 138 14.86 -2.65 -6.72
CA TRP A 138 15.17 -2.84 -8.13
C TRP A 138 16.11 -1.75 -8.68
N LYS A 139 15.98 -0.50 -8.19
CA LYS A 139 16.85 0.62 -8.56
C LYS A 139 18.27 0.42 -8.04
N ILE A 140 18.39 0.03 -6.75
CA ILE A 140 19.70 -0.29 -6.16
C ILE A 140 20.35 -1.49 -6.89
N SER A 141 19.57 -2.54 -7.14
CA SER A 141 20.08 -3.73 -7.87
C SER A 141 20.62 -3.35 -9.24
N GLY A 142 19.87 -2.55 -10.01
CA GLY A 142 20.31 -2.09 -11.32
C GLY A 142 21.58 -1.24 -11.29
N VAL A 143 21.72 -0.37 -10.27
CA VAL A 143 22.97 0.41 -10.09
C VAL A 143 24.15 -0.50 -9.72
N LEU A 144 23.96 -1.47 -8.83
CA LEU A 144 25.03 -2.39 -8.42
C LEU A 144 25.44 -3.36 -9.53
N ASN A 145 24.51 -3.72 -10.40
CA ASN A 145 24.80 -4.54 -11.58
C ASN A 145 25.44 -3.75 -12.74
N GLY A 146 25.46 -2.42 -12.65
CA GLY A 146 25.95 -1.56 -13.72
C GLY A 146 24.94 -1.31 -14.86
N ASP A 147 23.66 -1.65 -14.67
CA ASP A 147 22.60 -1.40 -15.66
C ASP A 147 22.19 0.07 -15.68
N TYR A 148 22.22 0.73 -14.51
CA TYR A 148 21.77 2.11 -14.31
C TYR A 148 22.80 2.97 -13.60
N GLU A 149 22.76 4.26 -13.91
CA GLU A 149 23.46 5.31 -13.17
C GLU A 149 22.78 5.57 -11.81
N SER A 150 23.54 6.08 -10.84
CA SER A 150 23.04 6.29 -9.47
C SER A 150 21.90 7.32 -9.35
N ASN A 151 21.68 8.15 -10.38
CA ASN A 151 20.58 9.12 -10.43
C ASN A 151 19.19 8.45 -10.47
N ILE A 152 19.07 7.20 -10.91
CA ILE A 152 17.81 6.46 -10.87
C ILE A 152 17.29 6.31 -9.43
N ILE A 153 18.17 6.27 -8.43
CA ILE A 153 17.81 6.17 -7.02
C ILE A 153 17.09 7.45 -6.53
N ASP A 154 17.33 8.60 -7.15
CA ASP A 154 16.68 9.85 -6.76
C ASP A 154 15.17 9.82 -7.07
N THR A 155 14.76 9.06 -8.08
CA THR A 155 13.33 8.83 -8.39
C THR A 155 12.57 8.13 -7.25
N TYR A 156 13.26 7.47 -6.32
CA TYR A 156 12.63 6.89 -5.13
C TYR A 156 11.92 7.96 -4.29
N PHE A 157 12.61 9.05 -3.98
CA PHE A 157 11.99 10.15 -3.25
C PHE A 157 10.90 10.86 -4.06
N GLU A 158 11.14 11.08 -5.36
CA GLU A 158 10.19 11.74 -6.27
C GLU A 158 8.87 10.97 -6.36
N GLU A 159 8.93 9.64 -6.45
CA GLU A 159 7.78 8.78 -6.58
C GLU A 159 7.08 8.52 -5.25
N ARG A 160 7.87 8.19 -4.21
CA ARG A 160 7.31 7.69 -2.96
C ARG A 160 6.89 8.78 -1.98
N SER A 161 7.59 9.91 -1.93
CA SER A 161 7.28 11.00 -0.99
C SER A 161 5.87 11.59 -1.21
N PRO A 162 5.44 11.99 -2.44
CA PRO A 162 4.07 12.44 -2.67
C PRO A 162 3.04 11.33 -2.41
N HIS A 163 3.28 10.12 -2.91
CA HIS A 163 2.38 8.99 -2.69
C HIS A 163 2.14 8.70 -1.19
N VAL A 164 3.21 8.66 -0.40
CA VAL A 164 3.11 8.45 1.06
C VAL A 164 2.39 9.63 1.73
N ASN A 165 2.64 10.87 1.25
CA ASN A 165 1.94 12.05 1.74
C ASN A 165 0.42 11.89 1.60
N ASP A 166 -0.05 11.44 0.44
CA ASP A 166 -1.47 11.28 0.16
C ASP A 166 -2.08 10.15 1.00
N VAL A 167 -1.33 9.05 1.23
CA VAL A 167 -1.74 7.98 2.16
C VAL A 167 -1.86 8.51 3.60
N ILE A 168 -0.92 9.36 4.04
CA ILE A 168 -0.99 9.99 5.37
C ILE A 168 -2.21 10.91 5.47
N GLU A 169 -2.47 11.73 4.46
CA GLU A 169 -3.61 12.65 4.45
C GLU A 169 -4.94 11.89 4.50
N LEU A 170 -5.06 10.80 3.73
CA LEU A 170 -6.23 9.94 3.78
C LEU A 170 -6.39 9.26 5.14
N SER A 171 -5.29 8.78 5.75
CA SER A 171 -5.31 8.22 7.10
C SER A 171 -5.73 9.26 8.15
N MET A 172 -5.24 10.49 8.05
CA MET A 172 -5.64 11.60 8.94
C MET A 172 -7.11 11.99 8.74
N PHE A 173 -7.61 11.97 7.51
CA PHE A 173 -9.03 12.21 7.21
C PHE A 173 -9.92 11.19 7.93
N LEU A 174 -9.60 9.90 7.85
CA LEU A 174 -10.32 8.85 8.59
C LEU A 174 -10.24 9.05 10.11
N GLY A 175 -9.07 9.43 10.61
CA GLY A 175 -8.90 9.75 12.02
C GLY A 175 -9.83 10.87 12.49
N LYS A 176 -10.06 11.89 11.67
CA LYS A 176 -11.02 12.96 11.97
C LYS A 176 -12.47 12.46 12.06
N VAL A 177 -12.83 11.47 11.25
CA VAL A 177 -14.18 10.85 11.31
C VAL A 177 -14.33 10.00 12.57
N ILE A 178 -13.31 9.22 12.92
CA ILE A 178 -13.33 8.29 14.05
C ILE A 178 -13.26 9.03 15.39
N CYS A 179 -12.40 10.04 15.49
CA CYS A 179 -12.01 10.70 16.74
C CYS A 179 -12.87 11.95 17.05
N VAL A 180 -14.07 12.07 16.51
CA VAL A 180 -14.99 13.16 16.89
C VAL A 180 -15.35 13.02 18.35
N SER A 181 -14.97 14.01 19.18
CA SER A 181 -15.23 14.05 20.62
C SER A 181 -16.39 14.99 21.01
N ASP A 182 -16.78 15.91 20.13
CA ASP A 182 -17.97 16.75 20.35
C ASP A 182 -19.25 15.95 20.10
N GLN A 183 -20.17 15.98 21.05
CA GLN A 183 -21.42 15.21 21.02
C GLN A 183 -22.34 15.62 19.86
N GLN A 184 -22.39 16.91 19.53
CA GLN A 184 -23.26 17.41 18.47
C GLN A 184 -22.69 17.03 17.09
N GLU A 185 -21.38 17.18 16.90
CA GLU A 185 -20.69 16.75 15.68
C GLU A 185 -20.80 15.23 15.49
N ALA A 186 -20.67 14.45 16.58
CA ALA A 186 -20.82 12.99 16.53
C ALA A 186 -22.22 12.59 16.10
N GLN A 187 -23.27 13.25 16.65
CA GLN A 187 -24.66 13.00 16.23
C GLN A 187 -24.88 13.34 14.75
N GLN A 188 -24.33 14.45 14.26
CA GLN A 188 -24.43 14.83 12.85
C GLN A 188 -23.72 13.82 11.94
N ARG A 189 -22.51 13.37 12.32
CA ARG A 189 -21.78 12.32 11.62
C ARG A 189 -22.60 11.04 11.56
N ASP A 190 -23.12 10.57 12.70
CA ASP A 190 -23.88 9.32 12.78
C ASP A 190 -25.15 9.39 11.95
N GLN A 191 -25.86 10.52 12.01
CA GLN A 191 -27.05 10.73 11.18
C GLN A 191 -26.74 10.69 9.69
N ALA A 192 -25.61 11.29 9.26
CA ALA A 192 -25.18 11.24 7.87
C ALA A 192 -24.87 9.80 7.40
N PHE A 193 -24.31 8.96 8.28
CA PHE A 193 -24.12 7.53 7.99
C PHE A 193 -25.46 6.80 7.85
N PHE A 194 -26.40 7.01 8.75
CA PHE A 194 -27.73 6.37 8.69
C PHE A 194 -28.54 6.81 7.46
N ASP A 195 -28.40 8.04 7.03
CA ASP A 195 -29.08 8.59 5.86
C ASP A 195 -28.40 8.23 4.53
N GLY A 196 -27.25 7.55 4.58
CA GLY A 196 -26.47 7.22 3.38
C GLY A 196 -25.87 8.43 2.67
N LEU A 197 -25.70 9.55 3.38
CA LEU A 197 -25.17 10.83 2.85
C LEU A 197 -23.64 10.92 2.95
N VAL A 198 -22.98 9.89 3.48
CA VAL A 198 -21.52 9.84 3.57
C VAL A 198 -20.94 9.57 2.19
N PRO A 199 -20.00 10.40 1.70
CA PRO A 199 -19.35 10.14 0.41
C PRO A 199 -18.60 8.79 0.45
N PRO A 200 -18.46 8.11 -0.69
CA PRO A 200 -17.66 6.89 -0.76
C PRO A 200 -16.22 7.18 -0.33
N MET A 201 -15.54 6.13 0.14
CA MET A 201 -14.10 6.24 0.42
C MET A 201 -13.37 6.72 -0.84
N PRO A 202 -12.46 7.69 -0.72
CA PRO A 202 -11.58 8.05 -1.82
C PRO A 202 -10.78 6.83 -2.31
N ASP A 203 -10.45 6.81 -3.59
CA ASP A 203 -9.55 5.79 -4.14
C ASP A 203 -8.21 5.81 -3.42
N PHE A 204 -7.57 4.64 -3.38
CA PHE A 204 -6.24 4.54 -2.79
C PHE A 204 -5.24 5.34 -3.64
N PRO A 205 -4.35 6.14 -3.02
CA PRO A 205 -3.37 6.95 -3.74
C PRO A 205 -2.48 6.14 -4.69
N GLU A 206 -2.11 6.74 -5.81
CA GLU A 206 -1.32 6.17 -6.88
C GLU A 206 0.01 6.92 -7.01
N LEU A 207 0.99 6.34 -7.72
CA LEU A 207 2.18 7.09 -8.12
C LEU A 207 1.79 8.12 -9.19
N THR A 208 2.23 9.36 -9.02
CA THR A 208 1.90 10.46 -9.95
C THR A 208 3.12 11.02 -10.66
N GLN A 209 4.33 10.63 -10.25
CA GLN A 209 5.60 11.17 -10.72
C GLN A 209 6.64 10.05 -10.88
N GLY A 210 7.78 10.40 -11.47
CA GLY A 210 8.93 9.50 -11.64
C GLY A 210 8.87 8.68 -12.93
N ILE A 211 9.27 7.42 -12.87
CA ILE A 211 9.37 6.53 -14.03
C ILE A 211 7.99 6.00 -14.43
N LEU A 212 7.20 6.84 -15.09
CA LEU A 212 5.84 6.58 -15.56
C LEU A 212 5.61 7.22 -16.92
N ALA A 213 4.71 6.63 -17.72
CA ALA A 213 4.30 7.24 -18.98
C ALA A 213 3.44 8.48 -18.71
N GLN A 214 3.98 9.65 -19.05
CA GLN A 214 3.30 10.94 -18.92
C GLN A 214 2.52 11.33 -20.21
N HIS A 215 2.82 10.68 -21.34
CA HIS A 215 2.17 10.99 -22.61
C HIS A 215 0.77 10.38 -22.64
N PRO A 216 -0.29 11.14 -22.99
CA PRO A 216 -1.68 10.66 -22.95
C PRO A 216 -1.93 9.39 -23.79
N LEU A 217 -1.20 9.21 -24.89
CA LEU A 217 -1.32 8.03 -25.76
C LEU A 217 -0.92 6.72 -25.04
N PHE A 218 0.00 6.81 -24.05
CA PHE A 218 0.54 5.70 -23.30
C PHE A 218 0.03 5.65 -21.86
N ASN A 219 -0.90 6.54 -21.51
CA ASN A 219 -1.56 6.59 -20.22
C ASN A 219 -3.08 6.76 -20.36
N PRO A 220 -3.76 5.88 -21.13
CA PRO A 220 -5.22 5.93 -21.25
C PRO A 220 -5.85 5.73 -19.86
N GLN A 221 -6.91 6.48 -19.60
CA GLN A 221 -7.68 6.40 -18.35
C GLN A 221 -6.81 6.57 -17.07
N GLN A 222 -5.66 7.21 -17.19
CA GLN A 222 -4.72 7.45 -16.07
C GLN A 222 -4.31 6.15 -15.37
N LEU A 223 -3.97 5.11 -16.13
CA LEU A 223 -3.54 3.83 -15.58
C LEU A 223 -2.09 3.83 -15.10
N ALA A 224 -1.23 4.69 -15.66
CA ALA A 224 0.15 4.81 -15.19
C ALA A 224 0.19 5.26 -13.73
N GLY A 225 0.97 4.53 -12.92
CA GLY A 225 1.07 4.77 -11.47
C GLY A 225 0.11 3.94 -10.61
N LYS A 226 -0.85 3.23 -11.20
CA LYS A 226 -1.69 2.25 -10.49
C LYS A 226 -0.92 0.95 -10.27
N LEU A 227 -1.25 0.22 -9.20
CA LEU A 227 -0.78 -1.16 -9.05
C LEU A 227 -1.40 -2.04 -10.13
N SER A 228 -0.57 -2.90 -10.73
CA SER A 228 -1.05 -3.88 -11.71
C SER A 228 -1.98 -4.91 -11.05
N PRO A 229 -2.96 -5.44 -11.80
CA PRO A 229 -3.77 -6.55 -11.32
C PRO A 229 -2.89 -7.80 -11.12
N HIS A 230 -3.16 -8.56 -10.06
CA HIS A 230 -2.47 -9.81 -9.75
C HIS A 230 -3.35 -11.02 -10.10
N ALA A 231 -2.76 -12.07 -10.66
CA ALA A 231 -3.43 -13.33 -10.93
C ALA A 231 -2.47 -14.52 -10.92
N TYR A 232 -3.06 -15.73 -10.90
CA TYR A 232 -2.34 -16.97 -11.16
C TYR A 232 -2.43 -17.32 -12.63
N LEU A 233 -1.27 -17.48 -13.27
CA LEU A 233 -1.16 -17.88 -14.67
C LEU A 233 -0.91 -19.38 -14.80
N GLN A 234 -1.46 -19.98 -15.83
CA GLN A 234 -1.13 -21.34 -16.23
C GLN A 234 0.13 -21.29 -17.13
N CYS A 235 1.21 -21.86 -16.68
CA CYS A 235 2.48 -21.96 -17.40
C CYS A 235 2.76 -23.42 -17.73
N GLY A 236 2.32 -23.90 -18.88
CA GLY A 236 2.34 -25.32 -19.21
C GLY A 236 1.44 -26.12 -18.21
N GLU A 237 2.04 -27.09 -17.51
CA GLU A 237 1.34 -27.89 -16.48
C GLU A 237 1.32 -27.23 -15.09
N GLN A 238 2.07 -26.13 -14.88
CA GLN A 238 2.20 -25.48 -13.59
C GLN A 238 1.36 -24.20 -13.50
N THR A 239 0.81 -23.96 -12.31
CA THR A 239 0.20 -22.66 -11.97
C THR A 239 1.23 -21.82 -11.23
N ARG A 240 1.51 -20.61 -11.71
CA ARG A 240 2.46 -19.65 -11.12
C ARG A 240 1.78 -18.31 -10.86
N ARG A 241 2.20 -17.61 -9.84
CA ARG A 241 1.77 -16.22 -9.64
C ARG A 241 2.39 -15.35 -10.73
N LEU A 242 1.64 -14.35 -11.21
CA LEU A 242 2.19 -13.36 -12.12
C LEU A 242 3.44 -12.70 -11.53
N ASP A 243 3.41 -12.32 -10.27
CA ASP A 243 4.52 -11.68 -9.57
C ASP A 243 5.81 -12.51 -9.62
N ASP A 244 5.72 -13.85 -9.54
CA ASP A 244 6.90 -14.72 -9.63
C ASP A 244 7.50 -14.76 -11.05
N LEU A 245 6.72 -14.40 -12.06
CA LEU A 245 7.16 -14.36 -13.47
C LEU A 245 7.80 -13.03 -13.84
N ILE A 246 7.32 -11.94 -13.25
CA ILE A 246 7.73 -10.57 -13.62
C ILE A 246 8.62 -9.91 -12.57
N ALA A 247 8.80 -10.52 -11.38
CA ALA A 247 9.58 -9.93 -10.30
C ALA A 247 10.99 -9.53 -10.74
N GLY A 248 11.33 -8.27 -10.47
CA GLY A 248 12.66 -7.71 -10.80
C GLY A 248 12.81 -7.24 -12.25
N HIS A 249 11.82 -7.42 -13.11
CA HIS A 249 11.88 -7.04 -14.52
C HIS A 249 10.78 -6.07 -14.91
N PHE A 250 11.05 -5.17 -15.84
CA PHE A 250 9.99 -4.53 -16.61
C PHE A 250 9.32 -5.59 -17.47
N SER A 251 7.99 -5.57 -17.54
CA SER A 251 7.21 -6.63 -18.17
C SER A 251 6.06 -6.08 -18.97
N LEU A 252 5.92 -6.54 -20.21
CA LEU A 252 4.82 -6.20 -21.09
C LEU A 252 3.78 -7.33 -21.05
N LEU A 253 2.60 -7.05 -20.48
CA LEU A 253 1.46 -7.93 -20.54
C LEU A 253 0.60 -7.55 -21.72
N THR A 254 0.22 -8.53 -22.54
CA THR A 254 -0.57 -8.28 -23.77
C THR A 254 -1.67 -9.33 -23.95
N ILE A 255 -2.80 -8.88 -24.51
CA ILE A 255 -3.89 -9.71 -25.04
C ILE A 255 -3.94 -9.64 -26.59
N GLN A 256 -2.83 -9.24 -27.22
CA GLN A 256 -2.68 -9.16 -28.67
C GLN A 256 -1.27 -9.64 -29.06
N ALA A 257 -1.19 -10.30 -30.21
CA ALA A 257 0.12 -10.60 -30.79
C ALA A 257 0.89 -9.31 -31.12
N ILE A 258 2.13 -9.22 -30.66
CA ILE A 258 3.04 -8.12 -31.02
C ILE A 258 3.38 -8.24 -32.51
N ALA A 259 3.51 -7.13 -33.22
CA ALA A 259 3.87 -7.13 -34.63
C ALA A 259 5.35 -7.57 -34.78
N GLU A 260 5.68 -8.30 -35.84
CA GLU A 260 7.01 -8.90 -36.05
C GLU A 260 8.13 -7.86 -36.21
N ASP A 261 7.81 -6.66 -36.63
CA ASP A 261 8.73 -5.53 -36.80
C ASP A 261 9.00 -4.75 -35.49
N VAL A 262 8.27 -5.06 -34.41
CA VAL A 262 8.48 -4.45 -33.09
C VAL A 262 9.69 -5.10 -32.41
N ARG A 263 10.73 -4.31 -32.17
CA ARG A 263 11.89 -4.75 -31.39
C ARG A 263 11.53 -4.83 -29.91
N ILE A 264 11.78 -5.99 -29.32
CA ILE A 264 11.69 -6.19 -27.87
C ILE A 264 13.06 -5.92 -27.25
N PRO A 265 13.19 -4.94 -26.34
CA PRO A 265 14.47 -4.67 -25.65
C PRO A 265 14.93 -5.86 -24.81
N GLU A 266 16.25 -6.03 -24.72
CA GLU A 266 16.82 -6.98 -23.79
C GLU A 266 16.41 -6.67 -22.35
N GLY A 267 16.00 -7.70 -21.59
CA GLY A 267 15.54 -7.56 -20.20
C GLY A 267 14.04 -7.18 -20.06
N LEU A 268 13.33 -6.88 -21.16
CA LEU A 268 11.86 -6.75 -21.10
C LEU A 268 11.20 -8.13 -21.22
N VAL A 269 10.51 -8.54 -20.17
CA VAL A 269 9.74 -9.79 -20.16
C VAL A 269 8.40 -9.58 -20.87
N VAL A 270 8.06 -10.44 -21.83
CA VAL A 270 6.76 -10.40 -22.51
C VAL A 270 5.88 -11.55 -22.01
N VAL A 271 4.67 -11.22 -21.56
CA VAL A 271 3.66 -12.17 -21.12
C VAL A 271 2.43 -12.04 -22.02
N ASP A 272 2.26 -13.00 -22.93
CA ASP A 272 1.04 -13.12 -23.73
C ASP A 272 -0.03 -13.88 -22.94
N LEU A 273 -1.07 -13.17 -22.49
CA LEU A 273 -2.13 -13.69 -21.67
C LEU A 273 -3.12 -14.61 -22.43
N LEU A 274 -3.06 -14.62 -23.75
CA LEU A 274 -3.89 -15.49 -24.61
C LEU A 274 -3.14 -16.77 -25.04
N ASP A 275 -1.82 -16.83 -24.84
CA ASP A 275 -1.07 -18.03 -25.11
C ASP A 275 -1.51 -19.16 -24.15
N LYS A 276 -1.80 -20.34 -24.72
CA LYS A 276 -2.17 -21.53 -23.95
C LYS A 276 -1.10 -21.95 -22.92
N GLN A 277 0.15 -21.54 -23.12
CA GLN A 277 1.26 -21.82 -22.23
C GLN A 277 1.42 -20.79 -21.08
N SER A 278 0.76 -19.63 -21.17
CA SER A 278 0.84 -18.55 -20.18
C SER A 278 -0.51 -17.85 -19.92
N SER A 279 -1.62 -18.60 -20.03
CA SER A 279 -2.96 -18.04 -19.95
C SER A 279 -3.37 -17.67 -18.50
N ASP A 280 -4.06 -16.54 -18.38
CA ASP A 280 -4.76 -16.15 -17.14
C ASP A 280 -5.97 -17.05 -16.90
N ARG A 281 -5.83 -18.06 -16.02
CA ARG A 281 -6.89 -19.01 -15.68
C ARG A 281 -8.13 -18.36 -15.06
N THR A 282 -7.93 -17.26 -14.36
CA THR A 282 -9.02 -16.55 -13.66
C THR A 282 -9.71 -15.55 -14.58
N GLN A 283 -9.14 -15.27 -15.72
CA GLN A 283 -9.53 -14.18 -16.62
C GLN A 283 -9.49 -12.80 -15.94
N PHE A 284 -8.88 -12.70 -14.75
CA PHE A 284 -8.92 -11.48 -13.96
C PHE A 284 -8.15 -10.33 -14.62
N ILE A 285 -6.92 -10.61 -15.11
CA ILE A 285 -6.10 -9.61 -15.81
C ILE A 285 -6.72 -9.29 -17.16
N VAL A 286 -7.18 -10.30 -17.90
CA VAL A 286 -7.85 -10.11 -19.19
C VAL A 286 -9.10 -9.26 -19.03
N ASN A 287 -9.94 -9.53 -18.02
CA ASN A 287 -11.13 -8.73 -17.73
C ASN A 287 -10.77 -7.28 -17.34
N PHE A 288 -9.73 -7.09 -16.52
CA PHE A 288 -9.21 -5.76 -16.19
C PHE A 288 -8.82 -5.01 -17.47
N MET A 289 -8.04 -5.65 -18.35
CA MET A 289 -7.63 -5.02 -19.62
C MET A 289 -8.82 -4.70 -20.52
N GLN A 290 -9.81 -5.58 -20.60
CA GLN A 290 -11.04 -5.35 -21.36
C GLN A 290 -11.88 -4.21 -20.77
N GLN A 291 -12.04 -4.17 -19.45
CA GLN A 291 -12.78 -3.11 -18.75
C GLN A 291 -12.16 -1.73 -18.99
N HIS A 292 -10.84 -1.68 -19.05
CA HIS A 292 -10.08 -0.46 -19.33
C HIS A 292 -9.78 -0.25 -20.82
N HIS A 293 -10.36 -1.06 -21.72
CA HIS A 293 -10.19 -0.97 -23.17
C HIS A 293 -8.73 -0.96 -23.63
N ILE A 294 -7.81 -1.61 -22.88
CA ILE A 294 -6.39 -1.68 -23.21
C ILE A 294 -6.01 -3.02 -23.82
N GLN A 295 -5.03 -3.02 -24.74
CA GLN A 295 -4.53 -4.21 -25.43
C GLN A 295 -3.19 -4.68 -24.87
N ALA A 296 -2.41 -3.78 -24.29
CA ALA A 296 -1.17 -4.08 -23.61
C ALA A 296 -0.93 -3.08 -22.47
N MET A 297 -0.21 -3.52 -21.45
CA MET A 297 0.30 -2.68 -20.36
C MET A 297 1.74 -3.08 -20.04
N LEU A 298 2.60 -2.09 -19.80
CA LEU A 298 3.97 -2.26 -19.34
C LEU A 298 4.01 -2.05 -17.83
N ILE A 299 4.51 -3.06 -17.12
CA ILE A 299 4.57 -3.11 -15.65
C ILE A 299 6.04 -2.96 -15.22
N ARG A 300 6.25 -2.18 -14.18
CA ARG A 300 7.55 -1.95 -13.54
C ARG A 300 7.93 -3.12 -12.60
N PRO A 301 9.23 -3.25 -12.24
CA PRO A 301 9.69 -4.28 -11.30
C PRO A 301 9.02 -4.23 -9.91
N ASP A 302 8.45 -3.09 -9.53
CA ASP A 302 7.70 -2.86 -8.28
C ASP A 302 6.19 -2.96 -8.45
N PHE A 303 5.73 -3.59 -9.53
CA PHE A 303 4.34 -3.90 -9.86
C PHE A 303 3.44 -2.69 -10.16
N TYR A 304 3.98 -1.49 -10.30
CA TYR A 304 3.21 -0.36 -10.81
C TYR A 304 3.15 -0.39 -12.34
N ILE A 305 2.03 0.02 -12.89
CA ILE A 305 1.88 0.19 -14.33
C ILE A 305 2.71 1.40 -14.75
N PHE A 306 3.69 1.17 -15.65
CA PHE A 306 4.42 2.25 -16.31
C PHE A 306 3.54 2.99 -17.29
N GLY A 307 2.80 2.26 -18.12
CA GLY A 307 1.89 2.77 -19.13
C GLY A 307 1.12 1.65 -19.80
N ALA A 308 0.14 2.02 -20.61
CA ALA A 308 -0.74 1.09 -21.33
C ALA A 308 -1.14 1.65 -22.69
N VAL A 309 -1.70 0.80 -23.57
CA VAL A 309 -2.19 1.21 -24.88
C VAL A 309 -3.53 0.57 -25.20
N GLU A 310 -4.40 1.32 -25.91
CA GLU A 310 -5.73 0.88 -26.31
C GLU A 310 -5.73 0.11 -27.65
N GLN A 311 -4.67 0.26 -28.45
CA GLN A 311 -4.60 -0.34 -29.77
C GLN A 311 -3.31 -1.14 -29.95
N ARG A 312 -3.41 -2.29 -30.63
CA ARG A 312 -2.27 -3.15 -30.93
C ARG A 312 -1.11 -2.40 -31.60
N GLN A 313 -1.42 -1.51 -32.54
CA GLN A 313 -0.41 -0.76 -33.31
C GLN A 313 0.43 0.19 -32.45
N GLN A 314 -0.04 0.52 -31.25
CA GLN A 314 0.64 1.41 -30.31
C GLN A 314 1.65 0.67 -29.42
N ILE A 315 1.69 -0.67 -29.43
CA ILE A 315 2.58 -1.47 -28.57
C ILE A 315 4.04 -1.12 -28.81
N GLY A 316 4.47 -1.03 -30.07
CA GLY A 316 5.83 -0.61 -30.43
C GLY A 316 6.18 0.77 -29.89
N GLY A 317 5.27 1.74 -30.07
CA GLY A 317 5.45 3.09 -29.54
C GLY A 317 5.51 3.17 -28.02
N LEU A 318 4.77 2.32 -27.29
CA LEU A 318 4.89 2.22 -25.83
C LEU A 318 6.28 1.72 -25.41
N ILE A 319 6.80 0.72 -26.11
CA ILE A 319 8.14 0.17 -25.86
C ILE A 319 9.22 1.21 -26.16
N GLU A 320 9.12 1.92 -27.28
CA GLU A 320 10.06 2.99 -27.64
C GLU A 320 10.03 4.12 -26.59
N TYR A 321 8.83 4.56 -26.19
CA TYR A 321 8.68 5.57 -25.15
C TYR A 321 9.28 5.14 -23.81
N PHE A 322 9.12 3.87 -23.46
CA PHE A 322 9.77 3.29 -22.28
C PHE A 322 11.29 3.33 -22.39
N GLU A 323 11.86 2.91 -23.54
CA GLU A 323 13.31 2.96 -23.75
C GLU A 323 13.87 4.39 -23.68
N GLU A 324 13.18 5.36 -24.30
CA GLU A 324 13.53 6.78 -24.21
C GLU A 324 13.48 7.29 -22.77
N THR A 325 12.44 6.92 -21.99
CA THR A 325 12.30 7.29 -20.60
C THR A 325 13.44 6.72 -19.74
N MET A 326 13.88 5.49 -20.01
CA MET A 326 14.95 4.82 -19.28
C MET A 326 16.33 5.24 -19.72
N GLN A 327 16.50 5.84 -20.90
CA GLN A 327 17.81 6.21 -21.47
C GLN A 327 18.63 7.11 -20.55
N GLN A 328 17.99 8.04 -19.84
CA GLN A 328 18.64 8.97 -18.91
C GLN A 328 19.21 8.31 -17.65
N TYR A 329 18.81 7.07 -17.37
CA TYR A 329 19.25 6.30 -16.21
C TYR A 329 20.20 5.14 -16.59
N ARG A 330 20.36 4.81 -17.88
CA ARG A 330 21.27 3.74 -18.31
C ARG A 330 22.72 4.19 -18.26
N THR A 331 23.60 3.30 -17.86
CA THR A 331 25.05 3.52 -17.97
C THR A 331 25.44 3.71 -19.42
N SER A 332 26.28 4.69 -19.70
CA SER A 332 26.85 4.84 -21.05
C SER A 332 27.79 3.65 -21.35
N ALA A 333 27.62 3.03 -22.51
CA ALA A 333 28.43 1.89 -22.94
C ALA A 333 29.97 2.17 -22.98
N ASP A 334 30.39 3.43 -22.84
CA ASP A 334 31.78 3.87 -22.86
C ASP A 334 32.54 3.60 -21.55
N TYR A 335 31.87 3.24 -20.43
CA TYR A 335 32.52 2.93 -19.15
C TYR A 335 32.74 1.43 -18.89
N ALA A 336 32.26 0.55 -19.75
CA ALA A 336 32.38 -0.90 -19.58
C ALA A 336 33.76 -1.47 -20.06
N LEU A 337 34.71 -0.63 -20.45
CA LEU A 337 36.05 -1.00 -20.92
C LEU A 337 37.21 -0.30 -20.17
N ALA A 338 36.99 0.17 -18.94
CA ALA A 338 38.07 0.74 -18.15
C ALA A 338 38.34 -0.10 -16.89
#